data_97dfa10968895a9d0968b222f0f9bed5
#
_entry.id   97dfa10968895a9d0968b222f0f9bed5
#
_cell.length_a   1.000
_cell.length_b   1.000
_cell.length_c   1.000
_cell.angle_alpha   90.00
_cell.angle_beta   90.00
_cell.angle_gamma   90.00
#
_symmetry.space_group_name_H-M   'P 1'
#
loop_
_entity.id
_entity.type
_entity.pdbx_description
1 polymer ?
#
loop_
_entity_poly.entity_id
_entity_poly.type
_entity_poly.pdbx_seq_one_letter_code
_entity_poly.pdbx_strand_id
1 'polypeptide(L)'
;MGKYGKKNKVSENLWDYNVCVLGESGIGKTTLMVETCEKTVGSDGYMIFNCGKEDGIDCLQDASYENIDTYKKFDEVTKDIIKNKDTDYPDLKIVVTDTLDQLFEIVEPEAVRRWNVENQGKKDFTQAKTLNQSWGGFGRGEEKVIEIILDRLWELKKVGVAFWCCGHVKTREIVDSYTGETYTSLSTNMMQKYFNGVKTKMHIVGIACIDREIIKESTGRKNVVTKKDITKNKVVSESRKIIFRDDNYGVDSKSRFAHIVDQIPLNSDDFIKALTDAVCNAKKDKKSNNISKKTTNIPVGNEVNKSMDNSTLGEENTENNEISNYPENLIEIARELFKNCKDKELKSEVRVIVKSFGKFDDVPEDELKNIYDKLK
;
A
#
# COMPACT_ATOMS: atom_id res chain seq x y z
N MET A 1 14.35 -32.21 -9.21
CA MET A 1 13.80 -30.93 -9.70
C MET A 1 14.11 -30.83 -11.18
N GLY A 2 13.14 -30.41 -12.00
CA GLY A 2 13.39 -30.20 -13.44
C GLY A 2 14.38 -29.06 -13.68
N LYS A 3 14.88 -28.96 -14.91
CA LYS A 3 15.81 -27.92 -15.37
C LYS A 3 15.25 -26.49 -15.16
N TYR A 4 13.93 -26.34 -15.12
CA TYR A 4 13.22 -25.09 -14.97
C TYR A 4 12.30 -25.13 -13.74
N GLY A 5 11.97 -23.96 -13.19
CA GLY A 5 11.09 -23.80 -12.03
C GLY A 5 11.87 -23.71 -10.72
N LYS A 6 12.01 -22.48 -10.20
CA LYS A 6 12.58 -22.18 -8.88
C LYS A 6 11.46 -21.99 -7.87
N LYS A 7 11.59 -22.56 -6.67
CA LYS A 7 10.72 -22.24 -5.54
C LYS A 7 11.16 -20.91 -4.93
N ASN A 8 10.26 -19.94 -4.91
CA ASN A 8 10.53 -18.66 -4.25
C ASN A 8 10.47 -18.84 -2.72
N LYS A 9 11.44 -18.23 -2.03
CA LYS A 9 11.44 -18.09 -0.57
C LYS A 9 11.18 -16.60 -0.27
N VAL A 10 10.25 -16.32 0.63
CA VAL A 10 10.02 -14.96 1.14
C VAL A 10 11.24 -14.57 1.95
N SER A 11 11.90 -13.48 1.57
CA SER A 11 13.04 -12.92 2.30
C SER A 11 12.54 -12.24 3.58
N GLU A 12 13.36 -12.23 4.62
CA GLU A 12 13.09 -11.47 5.85
C GLU A 12 13.66 -10.05 5.76
N ASN A 13 14.51 -9.80 4.79
CA ASN A 13 15.17 -8.52 4.63
C ASN A 13 14.23 -7.51 3.97
N LEU A 14 14.04 -6.35 4.57
CA LEU A 14 13.21 -5.28 4.02
C LEU A 14 13.77 -4.72 2.70
N TRP A 15 15.09 -4.71 2.55
CA TRP A 15 15.76 -4.25 1.33
C TRP A 15 15.64 -5.21 0.13
N ASP A 16 14.97 -6.34 0.27
CA ASP A 16 14.60 -7.17 -0.87
C ASP A 16 13.29 -6.72 -1.53
N TYR A 17 12.60 -5.75 -0.92
CA TYR A 17 11.30 -5.26 -1.37
C TYR A 17 11.37 -3.80 -1.83
N ASN A 18 10.62 -3.47 -2.86
CA ASN A 18 10.48 -2.10 -3.35
C ASN A 18 9.33 -1.43 -2.63
N VAL A 19 9.58 -0.25 -2.08
CA VAL A 19 8.64 0.52 -1.26
C VAL A 19 8.48 1.91 -1.85
N CYS A 20 7.27 2.43 -1.82
CA CYS A 20 6.96 3.79 -2.22
C CYS A 20 6.15 4.48 -1.12
N VAL A 21 6.51 5.70 -0.75
CA VAL A 21 5.72 6.54 0.15
C VAL A 21 5.37 7.83 -0.57
N LEU A 22 4.08 8.05 -0.78
CA LEU A 22 3.56 9.30 -1.32
C LEU A 22 3.02 10.16 -0.18
N GLY A 23 3.12 11.47 -0.31
CA GLY A 23 2.60 12.40 0.71
C GLY A 23 2.76 13.85 0.30
N GLU A 24 2.13 14.76 1.04
CA GLU A 24 2.27 16.19 0.83
C GLU A 24 3.73 16.64 1.01
N SER A 25 4.10 17.77 0.39
CA SER A 25 5.42 18.39 0.62
C SER A 25 5.56 18.78 2.09
N GLY A 26 6.75 18.57 2.67
CA GLY A 26 7.04 18.90 4.05
C GLY A 26 6.42 17.96 5.11
N ILE A 27 5.74 16.87 4.71
CA ILE A 27 5.15 15.93 5.68
C ILE A 27 6.19 15.09 6.43
N GLY A 28 7.41 14.94 5.90
CA GLY A 28 8.51 14.19 6.50
C GLY A 28 8.88 12.88 5.76
N LYS A 29 8.59 12.78 4.45
CA LYS A 29 8.91 11.59 3.64
C LYS A 29 10.41 11.28 3.61
N THR A 30 11.23 12.26 3.25
CA THR A 30 12.70 12.12 3.18
C THR A 30 13.29 11.72 4.52
N THR A 31 12.88 12.36 5.60
CA THR A 31 13.28 12.01 6.97
C THR A 31 12.92 10.56 7.30
N LEU A 32 11.68 10.15 7.02
CA LEU A 32 11.23 8.77 7.23
C LEU A 32 12.13 7.76 6.49
N MET A 33 12.44 8.03 5.22
CA MET A 33 13.27 7.13 4.40
C MET A 33 14.70 7.05 4.92
N VAL A 34 15.33 8.19 5.24
CA VAL A 34 16.70 8.23 5.79
C VAL A 34 16.76 7.44 7.10
N GLU A 35 15.93 7.79 8.08
CA GLU A 35 15.92 7.09 9.37
C GLU A 35 15.63 5.59 9.25
N THR A 36 14.72 5.22 8.34
CA THR A 36 14.40 3.80 8.10
C THR A 36 15.59 3.07 7.48
N CYS A 37 16.26 3.67 6.50
CA CYS A 37 17.44 3.09 5.86
C CYS A 37 18.59 2.97 6.85
N GLU A 38 18.90 4.01 7.64
CA GLU A 38 19.95 3.97 8.66
C GLU A 38 19.72 2.87 9.70
N LYS A 39 18.49 2.72 10.17
CA LYS A 39 18.13 1.68 11.15
C LYS A 39 18.15 0.26 10.57
N THR A 40 17.97 0.09 9.26
CA THR A 40 17.84 -1.24 8.64
C THR A 40 19.10 -1.71 7.92
N VAL A 41 19.81 -0.83 7.23
CA VAL A 41 20.97 -1.15 6.40
C VAL A 41 22.24 -0.37 6.77
N GLY A 42 22.14 0.62 7.67
CA GLY A 42 23.25 1.50 8.07
C GLY A 42 23.55 2.60 7.06
N SER A 43 24.45 3.52 7.42
CA SER A 43 24.80 4.70 6.63
C SER A 43 25.34 4.38 5.24
N ASP A 44 26.11 3.30 5.09
CA ASP A 44 26.70 2.88 3.81
C ASP A 44 25.76 1.97 3.01
N GLY A 45 24.64 1.57 3.62
CA GLY A 45 23.67 0.64 3.04
C GLY A 45 22.63 1.29 2.13
N TYR A 46 22.57 2.61 2.03
CA TYR A 46 21.62 3.32 1.20
C TYR A 46 22.23 4.53 0.50
N MET A 47 21.58 4.98 -0.57
CA MET A 47 21.87 6.23 -1.26
C MET A 47 20.58 6.89 -1.71
N ILE A 48 20.41 8.18 -1.45
CA ILE A 48 19.29 8.96 -1.93
C ILE A 48 19.64 9.56 -3.29
N PHE A 49 18.82 9.30 -4.29
CA PHE A 49 18.80 10.03 -5.54
C PHE A 49 17.92 11.27 -5.34
N ASN A 50 18.57 12.39 -5.01
CA ASN A 50 17.93 13.68 -4.87
C ASN A 50 17.60 14.23 -6.26
N CYS A 51 16.35 14.03 -6.70
CA CYS A 51 15.92 14.30 -8.06
C CYS A 51 15.33 15.71 -8.17
N GLY A 52 15.81 16.47 -9.17
CA GLY A 52 15.27 17.78 -9.48
C GLY A 52 15.85 18.88 -8.58
N LYS A 53 14.98 19.75 -8.07
CA LYS A 53 15.35 20.92 -7.27
C LYS A 53 14.74 20.85 -5.86
N GLU A 54 14.73 19.68 -5.28
CA GLU A 54 14.26 19.47 -3.92
C GLU A 54 15.42 19.71 -2.94
N ASP A 55 15.23 20.61 -1.97
CA ASP A 55 16.25 20.98 -0.97
C ASP A 55 16.03 20.26 0.38
N GLY A 56 15.12 19.30 0.43
CA GLY A 56 14.75 18.60 1.67
C GLY A 56 15.90 17.82 2.31
N ILE A 57 16.86 17.39 1.52
CA ILE A 57 18.05 16.64 1.97
C ILE A 57 19.00 17.51 2.81
N ASP A 58 19.05 18.80 2.56
CA ASP A 58 19.97 19.74 3.24
C ASP A 58 19.69 19.85 4.74
N CYS A 59 18.50 19.44 5.19
CA CYS A 59 18.10 19.43 6.60
C CYS A 59 18.47 18.12 7.32
N LEU A 60 19.06 17.14 6.63
CA LEU A 60 19.36 15.81 7.17
C LEU A 60 20.87 15.61 7.29
N GLN A 61 21.33 15.63 8.52
CA GLN A 61 22.76 15.43 8.82
C GLN A 61 23.18 14.01 8.42
N ASP A 62 24.39 13.90 7.83
CA ASP A 62 25.05 12.64 7.46
C ASP A 62 24.28 11.73 6.48
N ALA A 63 23.20 12.23 5.84
CA ALA A 63 22.47 11.47 4.84
C ALA A 63 23.33 11.20 3.59
N SER A 64 23.38 9.94 3.14
CA SER A 64 24.08 9.55 1.90
C SER A 64 23.21 9.90 0.68
N TYR A 65 23.65 10.82 -0.18
CA TYR A 65 22.88 11.23 -1.36
C TYR A 65 23.73 11.60 -2.57
N GLU A 66 23.10 11.60 -3.75
CA GLU A 66 23.63 12.10 -5.01
C GLU A 66 22.56 12.95 -5.71
N ASN A 67 22.96 14.11 -6.21
CA ASN A 67 22.07 15.00 -6.96
C ASN A 67 21.85 14.47 -8.38
N ILE A 68 20.60 14.28 -8.75
CA ILE A 68 20.15 13.78 -10.05
C ILE A 68 19.39 14.87 -10.80
N ASP A 69 20.12 15.78 -11.42
CA ASP A 69 19.54 16.91 -12.14
C ASP A 69 19.21 16.61 -13.61
N THR A 70 19.81 15.56 -14.17
CA THR A 70 19.67 15.20 -15.58
C THR A 70 19.62 13.69 -15.77
N TYR A 71 18.98 13.24 -16.87
CA TYR A 71 19.04 11.83 -17.25
C TYR A 71 20.47 11.31 -17.39
N LYS A 72 21.39 12.12 -17.92
CA LYS A 72 22.82 11.73 -18.04
C LYS A 72 23.41 11.38 -16.69
N LYS A 73 23.16 12.19 -15.68
CA LYS A 73 23.64 11.94 -14.31
C LYS A 73 22.99 10.68 -13.72
N PHE A 74 21.67 10.51 -13.89
CA PHE A 74 20.96 9.30 -13.48
C PHE A 74 21.54 8.03 -14.12
N ASP A 75 21.79 8.07 -15.42
CA ASP A 75 22.37 6.95 -16.18
C ASP A 75 23.81 6.65 -15.75
N GLU A 76 24.62 7.70 -15.52
CA GLU A 76 25.99 7.60 -15.05
C GLU A 76 26.09 6.95 -13.67
N VAL A 77 25.38 7.51 -12.69
CA VAL A 77 25.39 7.02 -11.29
C VAL A 77 24.85 5.59 -11.21
N THR A 78 23.73 5.30 -11.88
CA THR A 78 23.19 3.93 -11.86
C THR A 78 24.11 2.92 -12.52
N LYS A 79 24.77 3.26 -13.62
CA LYS A 79 25.77 2.39 -14.27
C LYS A 79 27.00 2.18 -13.40
N ASP A 80 27.46 3.22 -12.72
CA ASP A 80 28.61 3.13 -11.82
C ASP A 80 28.32 2.19 -10.65
N ILE A 81 27.18 2.36 -9.99
CA ILE A 81 26.73 1.45 -8.93
C ILE A 81 26.65 0.00 -9.43
N ILE A 82 26.04 -0.24 -10.60
CA ILE A 82 25.90 -1.59 -11.15
C ILE A 82 27.24 -2.22 -11.46
N LYS A 83 28.15 -1.45 -12.06
CA LYS A 83 29.48 -1.94 -12.46
C LYS A 83 30.39 -2.21 -11.25
N ASN A 84 30.35 -1.34 -10.26
CA ASN A 84 31.27 -1.33 -9.13
C ASN A 84 30.59 -1.79 -7.83
N LYS A 85 29.47 -2.56 -7.95
CA LYS A 85 28.68 -3.00 -6.80
C LYS A 85 29.48 -3.77 -5.76
N ASP A 86 30.40 -4.61 -6.22
CA ASP A 86 31.19 -5.48 -5.34
C ASP A 86 32.48 -4.83 -4.85
N THR A 87 32.89 -3.68 -5.41
CA THR A 87 34.11 -2.96 -5.05
C THR A 87 33.86 -1.68 -4.28
N ASP A 88 33.15 -0.73 -4.90
CA ASP A 88 32.94 0.62 -4.36
C ASP A 88 31.65 0.74 -3.55
N TYR A 89 30.66 -0.14 -3.81
CA TYR A 89 29.34 -0.13 -3.17
C TYR A 89 28.95 -1.46 -2.51
N PRO A 90 29.86 -2.20 -1.79
CA PRO A 90 29.58 -3.56 -1.31
C PRO A 90 28.37 -3.61 -0.37
N ASP A 91 28.19 -2.59 0.46
CA ASP A 91 27.13 -2.52 1.46
C ASP A 91 25.83 -1.89 0.99
N LEU A 92 25.83 -1.20 -0.16
CA LEU A 92 24.64 -0.55 -0.72
C LEU A 92 23.52 -1.57 -1.01
N LYS A 93 22.39 -1.44 -0.35
CA LYS A 93 21.21 -2.32 -0.46
C LYS A 93 19.98 -1.59 -0.99
N ILE A 94 19.90 -0.28 -0.78
CA ILE A 94 18.71 0.51 -1.12
C ILE A 94 19.15 1.79 -1.84
N VAL A 95 18.51 2.09 -2.97
CA VAL A 95 18.47 3.42 -3.57
C VAL A 95 17.11 4.02 -3.35
N VAL A 96 17.05 5.22 -2.80
CA VAL A 96 15.81 5.97 -2.55
C VAL A 96 15.70 7.08 -3.58
N THR A 97 14.68 7.05 -4.43
CA THR A 97 14.39 8.15 -5.38
C THR A 97 13.53 9.20 -4.69
N ASP A 98 14.06 10.38 -4.50
CA ASP A 98 13.38 11.53 -3.88
C ASP A 98 13.50 12.77 -4.79
N THR A 99 12.47 13.12 -5.56
CA THR A 99 11.18 12.45 -5.66
C THR A 99 10.98 11.73 -7.01
N LEU A 100 10.11 10.75 -7.03
CA LEU A 100 9.82 9.96 -8.22
C LEU A 100 9.20 10.80 -9.35
N ASP A 101 8.34 11.75 -9.02
CA ASP A 101 7.73 12.69 -9.96
C ASP A 101 8.80 13.53 -10.68
N GLN A 102 9.81 14.03 -9.95
CA GLN A 102 10.93 14.75 -10.54
C GLN A 102 11.80 13.87 -11.44
N LEU A 103 12.03 12.60 -11.05
CA LEU A 103 12.78 11.67 -11.90
C LEU A 103 12.11 11.49 -13.27
N PHE A 104 10.77 11.39 -13.32
CA PHE A 104 10.05 11.28 -14.59
C PHE A 104 10.25 12.53 -15.45
N GLU A 105 10.15 13.74 -14.88
CA GLU A 105 10.38 15.01 -15.58
C GLU A 105 11.81 15.09 -16.15
N ILE A 106 12.82 14.60 -15.40
CA ILE A 106 14.23 14.56 -15.85
C ILE A 106 14.42 13.60 -17.04
N VAL A 107 13.65 12.51 -17.11
CA VAL A 107 13.81 11.47 -18.14
C VAL A 107 13.01 11.77 -19.41
N GLU A 108 11.93 12.54 -19.35
CA GLU A 108 11.12 12.87 -20.54
C GLU A 108 11.95 13.42 -21.74
N PRO A 109 12.88 14.40 -21.55
CA PRO A 109 13.70 14.89 -22.66
C PRO A 109 14.56 13.82 -23.31
N GLU A 110 15.01 12.83 -22.56
CA GLU A 110 15.80 11.72 -23.10
C GLU A 110 14.95 10.81 -23.98
N ALA A 111 13.70 10.54 -23.63
CA ALA A 111 12.80 9.79 -24.49
C ALA A 111 12.57 10.48 -25.83
N VAL A 112 12.41 11.81 -25.82
CA VAL A 112 12.31 12.62 -27.05
C VAL A 112 13.60 12.57 -27.86
N ARG A 113 14.77 12.71 -27.21
CA ARG A 113 16.07 12.62 -27.85
C ARG A 113 16.28 11.27 -28.53
N ARG A 114 15.93 10.15 -27.86
CA ARG A 114 16.05 8.80 -28.44
C ARG A 114 15.19 8.67 -29.69
N TRP A 115 13.95 9.14 -29.65
CA TRP A 115 13.08 9.12 -30.83
C TRP A 115 13.68 9.92 -31.99
N ASN A 116 14.20 11.10 -31.74
CA ASN A 116 14.86 11.92 -32.77
C ASN A 116 16.04 11.21 -33.40
N VAL A 117 16.90 10.57 -32.61
CA VAL A 117 18.04 9.81 -33.11
C VAL A 117 17.61 8.60 -33.95
N GLU A 118 16.60 7.84 -33.50
CA GLU A 118 16.11 6.66 -34.23
C GLU A 118 15.43 7.01 -35.56
N ASN A 119 14.91 8.23 -35.70
CA ASN A 119 14.18 8.66 -36.87
C ASN A 119 14.97 9.62 -37.77
N GLN A 120 16.15 10.06 -37.33
CA GLN A 120 17.03 10.92 -38.12
C GLN A 120 17.38 10.25 -39.47
N GLY A 121 17.14 10.94 -40.56
CA GLY A 121 17.40 10.44 -41.91
C GLY A 121 16.24 9.67 -42.58
N LYS A 122 15.11 9.45 -41.90
CA LYS A 122 13.90 8.96 -42.54
C LYS A 122 13.25 10.05 -43.38
N LYS A 123 12.59 9.62 -44.50
CA LYS A 123 11.83 10.54 -45.34
C LYS A 123 10.75 11.23 -44.51
N ASP A 124 10.60 12.52 -44.70
CA ASP A 124 9.62 13.38 -43.98
C ASP A 124 9.86 13.47 -42.44
N PHE A 125 11.09 13.20 -42.00
CA PHE A 125 11.44 13.34 -40.58
C PHE A 125 11.36 14.82 -40.15
N THR A 126 10.59 15.07 -39.08
CA THR A 126 10.54 16.35 -38.36
C THR A 126 10.97 16.12 -36.93
N GLN A 127 11.94 16.90 -36.44
CA GLN A 127 12.43 16.76 -35.08
C GLN A 127 11.32 17.05 -34.08
N ALA A 128 11.05 16.07 -33.19
CA ALA A 128 10.13 16.26 -32.08
C ALA A 128 10.75 17.14 -30.99
N LYS A 129 9.97 18.06 -30.45
CA LYS A 129 10.33 18.93 -29.32
C LYS A 129 9.70 18.47 -28.02
N THR A 130 8.61 17.73 -28.09
CA THR A 130 7.83 17.27 -26.94
C THR A 130 7.55 15.77 -27.04
N LEU A 131 7.20 15.18 -25.91
CA LEU A 131 6.86 13.77 -25.82
C LEU A 131 5.67 13.42 -26.73
N ASN A 132 4.65 14.29 -26.80
CA ASN A 132 3.48 14.10 -27.65
C ASN A 132 3.78 14.09 -29.17
N GLN A 133 4.87 14.74 -29.59
CA GLN A 133 5.34 14.74 -30.99
C GLN A 133 6.22 13.53 -31.31
N SER A 134 6.64 12.80 -30.30
CA SER A 134 7.50 11.64 -30.45
C SER A 134 6.70 10.34 -30.36
N TRP A 135 7.30 9.21 -30.77
CA TRP A 135 6.77 7.84 -30.61
C TRP A 135 5.38 7.58 -31.19
N GLY A 136 4.88 8.49 -32.09
CA GLY A 136 3.57 8.35 -32.76
C GLY A 136 2.37 8.80 -31.91
N GLY A 137 2.59 9.48 -30.80
CA GLY A 137 1.54 10.02 -29.92
C GLY A 137 0.80 8.95 -29.11
N PHE A 138 -0.45 9.27 -28.69
CA PHE A 138 -1.35 8.36 -27.95
C PHE A 138 -0.73 7.71 -26.72
N GLY A 139 0.14 8.42 -26.01
CA GLY A 139 0.76 7.96 -24.77
C GLY A 139 1.95 7.00 -24.94
N ARG A 140 2.44 6.75 -26.17
CA ARG A 140 3.61 5.88 -26.40
C ARG A 140 4.91 6.50 -25.90
N GLY A 141 5.00 7.83 -25.91
CA GLY A 141 6.13 8.56 -25.35
C GLY A 141 6.27 8.30 -23.86
N GLU A 142 5.15 8.36 -23.14
CA GLU A 142 5.09 8.06 -21.70
C GLU A 142 5.48 6.61 -21.40
N GLU A 143 5.07 5.65 -22.22
CA GLU A 143 5.51 4.24 -22.11
C GLU A 143 7.03 4.12 -22.23
N LYS A 144 7.62 4.90 -23.14
CA LYS A 144 9.08 4.91 -23.31
C LYS A 144 9.81 5.51 -22.13
N VAL A 145 9.27 6.57 -21.50
CA VAL A 145 9.81 7.13 -20.25
C VAL A 145 9.77 6.09 -19.14
N ILE A 146 8.62 5.42 -18.96
CA ILE A 146 8.45 4.33 -17.98
C ILE A 146 9.49 3.23 -18.22
N GLU A 147 9.65 2.78 -19.47
CA GLU A 147 10.62 1.76 -19.86
C GLU A 147 12.04 2.17 -19.48
N ILE A 148 12.49 3.39 -19.84
CA ILE A 148 13.82 3.89 -19.54
C ILE A 148 14.11 3.88 -18.03
N ILE A 149 13.18 4.34 -17.20
CA ILE A 149 13.34 4.38 -15.75
C ILE A 149 13.36 2.95 -15.19
N LEU A 150 12.36 2.14 -15.55
CA LEU A 150 12.22 0.79 -15.00
C LEU A 150 13.39 -0.11 -15.39
N ASP A 151 13.94 0.02 -16.59
CA ASP A 151 15.10 -0.75 -17.02
C ASP A 151 16.29 -0.49 -16.11
N ARG A 152 16.57 0.77 -15.75
CA ARG A 152 17.65 1.13 -14.83
C ARG A 152 17.40 0.63 -13.41
N LEU A 153 16.20 0.86 -12.89
CA LEU A 153 15.84 0.39 -11.55
C LEU A 153 15.88 -1.15 -11.47
N TRP A 154 15.53 -1.82 -12.56
CA TRP A 154 15.59 -3.27 -12.63
C TRP A 154 17.02 -3.81 -12.72
N GLU A 155 17.92 -3.11 -13.39
CA GLU A 155 19.35 -3.43 -13.41
C GLU A 155 19.96 -3.31 -12.01
N LEU A 156 19.64 -2.26 -11.24
CA LEU A 156 20.00 -2.15 -9.83
C LEU A 156 19.49 -3.34 -9.01
N LYS A 157 18.23 -3.73 -9.22
CA LYS A 157 17.65 -4.89 -8.53
C LYS A 157 18.38 -6.20 -8.83
N LYS A 158 18.91 -6.40 -10.04
CA LYS A 158 19.67 -7.60 -10.42
C LYS A 158 20.99 -7.71 -9.64
N VAL A 159 21.61 -6.60 -9.27
CA VAL A 159 22.83 -6.57 -8.45
C VAL A 159 22.53 -6.49 -6.95
N GLY A 160 21.28 -6.72 -6.53
CA GLY A 160 20.90 -6.79 -5.12
C GLY A 160 20.60 -5.44 -4.47
N VAL A 161 20.35 -4.39 -5.26
CA VAL A 161 19.97 -3.06 -4.77
C VAL A 161 18.47 -2.84 -5.01
N ALA A 162 17.69 -2.74 -3.96
CA ALA A 162 16.26 -2.38 -4.05
C ALA A 162 16.11 -0.90 -4.36
N PHE A 163 15.00 -0.55 -4.97
CA PHE A 163 14.62 0.84 -5.15
C PHE A 163 13.39 1.19 -4.32
N TRP A 164 13.55 2.22 -3.52
CA TRP A 164 12.49 2.85 -2.76
C TRP A 164 12.19 4.20 -3.38
N CYS A 165 11.00 4.74 -3.17
CA CYS A 165 10.62 6.02 -3.78
C CYS A 165 9.84 6.89 -2.82
N CYS A 166 10.10 8.19 -2.84
CA CYS A 166 9.19 9.22 -2.35
C CYS A 166 8.48 9.88 -3.53
N GLY A 167 7.28 10.40 -3.31
CA GLY A 167 6.55 11.16 -4.30
C GLY A 167 5.48 12.04 -3.67
N HIS A 168 4.90 12.91 -4.46
CA HIS A 168 3.87 13.83 -4.01
C HIS A 168 2.47 13.29 -4.26
N VAL A 169 1.53 13.75 -3.43
CA VAL A 169 0.10 13.44 -3.57
C VAL A 169 -0.69 14.66 -3.98
N LYS A 170 -1.83 14.39 -4.60
CA LYS A 170 -2.92 15.35 -4.79
C LYS A 170 -4.27 14.64 -4.65
N THR A 171 -5.27 15.42 -4.31
CA THR A 171 -6.65 14.98 -4.31
C THR A 171 -7.16 14.81 -5.74
N ARG A 172 -7.81 13.67 -6.02
CA ARG A 172 -8.46 13.36 -7.29
C ARG A 172 -9.90 12.94 -7.08
N GLU A 173 -10.75 13.34 -7.99
CA GLU A 173 -12.11 12.80 -8.11
C GLU A 173 -12.06 11.55 -9.00
N ILE A 174 -12.61 10.45 -8.50
CA ILE A 174 -12.67 9.15 -9.17
C ILE A 174 -14.13 8.79 -9.31
N VAL A 175 -14.52 8.37 -10.51
CA VAL A 175 -15.87 7.83 -10.76
C VAL A 175 -15.80 6.32 -10.55
N ASP A 176 -16.61 5.81 -9.64
CA ASP A 176 -16.74 4.37 -9.43
C ASP A 176 -17.38 3.71 -10.65
N SER A 177 -16.73 2.67 -11.16
CA SER A 177 -17.14 2.00 -12.41
C SER A 177 -18.43 1.19 -12.27
N TYR A 178 -18.84 0.84 -11.03
CA TYR A 178 -20.03 0.05 -10.75
C TYR A 178 -21.25 0.93 -10.46
N THR A 179 -21.07 1.91 -9.58
CA THR A 179 -22.17 2.77 -9.10
C THR A 179 -22.35 4.00 -9.96
N GLY A 180 -21.30 4.45 -10.67
CA GLY A 180 -21.25 5.73 -11.37
C GLY A 180 -21.12 6.94 -10.43
N GLU A 181 -20.99 6.70 -9.12
CA GLU A 181 -20.83 7.76 -8.12
C GLU A 181 -19.39 8.28 -8.12
N THR A 182 -19.23 9.55 -7.79
CA THR A 182 -17.93 10.19 -7.70
C THR A 182 -17.48 10.24 -6.24
N TYR A 183 -16.26 9.77 -5.98
CA TYR A 183 -15.60 9.90 -4.69
C TYR A 183 -14.23 10.56 -4.83
N THR A 184 -13.75 11.12 -3.73
CA THR A 184 -12.47 11.81 -3.66
C THR A 184 -11.41 10.88 -3.08
N SER A 185 -10.27 10.75 -3.77
CA SER A 185 -9.15 9.93 -3.32
C SER A 185 -7.85 10.73 -3.34
N LEU A 186 -7.02 10.50 -2.32
CA LEU A 186 -5.65 11.00 -2.26
C LEU A 186 -4.73 10.07 -3.04
N SER A 187 -4.23 10.53 -4.16
CA SER A 187 -3.42 9.75 -5.10
C SER A 187 -2.17 10.53 -5.51
N THR A 188 -1.35 9.94 -6.37
CA THR A 188 -0.14 10.59 -6.88
C THR A 188 -0.40 11.93 -7.56
N ASN A 189 0.55 12.88 -7.40
CA ASN A 189 0.56 14.13 -8.16
C ASN A 189 0.98 13.95 -9.61
N MET A 190 1.80 12.94 -9.92
CA MET A 190 2.27 12.68 -11.28
C MET A 190 1.14 12.18 -12.19
N MET A 191 1.43 12.10 -13.47
CA MET A 191 0.52 11.52 -14.46
C MET A 191 0.19 10.08 -14.07
N GLN A 192 -1.10 9.72 -14.05
CA GLN A 192 -1.56 8.40 -13.58
C GLN A 192 -0.91 7.25 -14.34
N LYS A 193 -0.62 7.43 -15.64
CA LYS A 193 0.05 6.43 -16.48
C LYS A 193 1.46 6.14 -15.97
N TYR A 194 2.23 7.16 -15.60
CA TYR A 194 3.56 7.01 -15.03
C TYR A 194 3.51 6.24 -13.71
N PHE A 195 2.64 6.68 -12.82
CA PHE A 195 2.51 6.03 -11.52
C PHE A 195 2.07 4.57 -11.63
N ASN A 196 1.09 4.27 -12.48
CA ASN A 196 0.63 2.89 -12.70
C ASN A 196 1.76 1.98 -13.19
N GLY A 197 2.63 2.48 -14.08
CA GLY A 197 3.82 1.76 -14.54
C GLY A 197 4.73 1.35 -13.39
N VAL A 198 5.04 2.29 -12.48
CA VAL A 198 5.91 2.04 -11.33
C VAL A 198 5.17 1.28 -10.22
N LYS A 199 3.91 1.65 -9.91
CA LYS A 199 3.10 1.01 -8.86
C LYS A 199 3.02 -0.51 -9.02
N THR A 200 3.00 -1.02 -10.26
CA THR A 200 3.00 -2.47 -10.51
C THR A 200 4.27 -3.16 -10.02
N LYS A 201 5.39 -2.46 -9.91
CA LYS A 201 6.70 -2.98 -9.47
C LYS A 201 6.93 -2.79 -7.97
N MET A 202 6.14 -1.96 -7.30
CA MET A 202 6.20 -1.79 -5.85
C MET A 202 5.55 -2.96 -5.13
N HIS A 203 6.13 -3.36 -4.01
CA HIS A 203 5.55 -4.33 -3.09
C HIS A 203 4.60 -3.65 -2.12
N ILE A 204 4.96 -2.44 -1.70
CA ILE A 204 4.17 -1.60 -0.79
C ILE A 204 4.14 -0.18 -1.33
N VAL A 205 2.97 0.43 -1.29
CA VAL A 205 2.75 1.87 -1.51
C VAL A 205 1.96 2.39 -0.33
N GLY A 206 2.60 3.19 0.51
CA GLY A 206 1.99 3.89 1.63
C GLY A 206 1.65 5.34 1.26
N ILE A 207 0.54 5.84 1.79
CA ILE A 207 0.15 7.24 1.63
C ILE A 207 0.31 7.94 2.97
N ALA A 208 1.28 8.86 3.04
CA ALA A 208 1.47 9.73 4.19
C ALA A 208 0.48 10.89 4.14
N CYS A 209 -0.30 11.07 5.18
CA CYS A 209 -1.30 12.12 5.29
C CYS A 209 -1.34 12.73 6.69
N ILE A 210 -1.95 13.91 6.77
CA ILE A 210 -2.19 14.62 8.01
C ILE A 210 -3.66 14.42 8.38
N ASP A 211 -3.88 13.81 9.52
CA ASP A 211 -5.21 13.66 10.12
C ASP A 211 -5.47 14.85 11.03
N ARG A 212 -6.54 15.59 10.76
CA ARG A 212 -6.91 16.80 11.49
C ARG A 212 -8.29 16.64 12.09
N GLU A 213 -8.36 16.80 13.40
CA GLU A 213 -9.64 16.94 14.08
C GLU A 213 -10.13 18.38 13.95
N ILE A 214 -11.25 18.56 13.27
CA ILE A 214 -11.83 19.88 13.00
C ILE A 214 -13.13 20.02 13.77
N ILE A 215 -13.18 20.97 14.69
CA ILE A 215 -14.42 21.34 15.39
C ILE A 215 -15.00 22.64 14.86
N LYS A 216 -16.32 22.77 14.97
CA LYS A 216 -17.03 24.04 14.69
C LYS A 216 -17.09 24.87 15.95
N GLU A 217 -16.34 25.95 16.01
CA GLU A 217 -16.34 26.91 17.13
C GLU A 217 -17.28 28.07 16.80
N SER A 218 -18.13 28.44 17.73
CA SER A 218 -19.00 29.63 17.56
C SER A 218 -18.14 30.90 17.55
N THR A 219 -18.36 31.79 16.59
CA THR A 219 -17.70 33.09 16.54
C THR A 219 -18.27 34.12 17.52
N GLY A 220 -19.33 33.76 18.28
CA GLY A 220 -20.07 34.67 19.13
C GLY A 220 -20.94 35.66 18.35
N ARG A 221 -20.99 35.57 17.02
CA ARG A 221 -21.80 36.41 16.14
C ARG A 221 -22.95 35.61 15.53
N LYS A 222 -24.11 36.25 15.42
CA LYS A 222 -25.28 35.64 14.75
C LYS A 222 -25.44 36.23 13.36
N ASN A 223 -25.82 35.37 12.42
CA ASN A 223 -26.20 35.80 11.08
C ASN A 223 -27.45 36.69 11.18
N VAL A 224 -27.39 37.90 10.62
CA VAL A 224 -28.44 38.92 10.74
C VAL A 224 -29.76 38.45 10.13
N VAL A 225 -29.70 37.64 9.07
CA VAL A 225 -30.86 37.14 8.33
C VAL A 225 -31.42 35.87 8.93
N THR A 226 -30.54 34.85 9.15
CA THR A 226 -30.95 33.50 9.59
C THR A 226 -31.00 33.34 11.11
N LYS A 227 -30.51 34.33 11.86
CA LYS A 227 -30.36 34.35 13.36
C LYS A 227 -29.60 33.14 13.93
N LYS A 228 -28.97 32.31 13.07
CA LYS A 228 -28.11 31.20 13.48
C LYS A 228 -26.72 31.69 13.86
N ASP A 229 -26.08 31.01 14.81
CA ASP A 229 -24.71 31.30 15.17
C ASP A 229 -23.76 31.10 13.99
N ILE A 230 -22.87 32.06 13.76
CA ILE A 230 -21.82 31.93 12.77
C ILE A 230 -20.72 31.10 13.42
N THR A 231 -20.45 29.91 12.85
CA THR A 231 -19.37 29.04 13.28
C THR A 231 -18.18 29.13 12.34
N LYS A 232 -16.96 28.95 12.87
CA LYS A 232 -15.74 28.76 12.07
C LYS A 232 -15.17 27.39 12.36
N ASN A 233 -14.54 26.78 11.39
CA ASN A 233 -13.78 25.55 11.58
C ASN A 233 -12.47 25.87 12.32
N LYS A 234 -12.16 25.08 13.35
CA LYS A 234 -10.92 25.16 14.13
C LYS A 234 -10.29 23.80 14.20
N VAL A 235 -9.02 23.70 13.82
CA VAL A 235 -8.21 22.49 14.02
C VAL A 235 -7.85 22.40 15.48
N VAL A 236 -8.17 21.28 16.12
CA VAL A 236 -7.91 21.02 17.54
C VAL A 236 -6.70 20.14 17.72
N SER A 237 -6.58 19.12 16.85
CA SER A 237 -5.44 18.23 16.84
C SER A 237 -4.99 17.93 15.43
N GLU A 238 -3.71 17.64 15.28
CA GLU A 238 -3.09 17.22 14.02
C GLU A 238 -2.19 16.03 14.33
N SER A 239 -2.34 14.95 13.59
CA SER A 239 -1.46 13.80 13.64
C SER A 239 -1.04 13.39 12.23
N ARG A 240 0.20 12.91 12.10
CA ARG A 240 0.73 12.41 10.82
C ARG A 240 0.71 10.91 10.83
N LYS A 241 0.20 10.32 9.76
CA LYS A 241 0.07 8.86 9.63
C LYS A 241 0.42 8.39 8.23
N ILE A 242 0.73 7.10 8.11
CA ILE A 242 0.88 6.39 6.82
C ILE A 242 -0.25 5.39 6.72
N ILE A 243 -0.95 5.39 5.58
CA ILE A 243 -2.04 4.47 5.27
C ILE A 243 -1.54 3.49 4.21
N PHE A 244 -1.62 2.18 4.51
CA PHE A 244 -1.28 1.10 3.59
C PHE A 244 -2.52 0.45 2.98
N ARG A 245 -3.66 0.54 3.67
CA ARG A 245 -4.97 0.08 3.23
C ARG A 245 -6.03 1.04 3.71
N ASP A 246 -7.02 1.24 2.87
CA ASP A 246 -8.21 2.02 3.21
C ASP A 246 -9.41 1.39 2.51
N ASP A 247 -10.32 0.86 3.32
CA ASP A 247 -11.54 0.22 2.84
C ASP A 247 -12.53 1.21 2.22
N ASN A 248 -12.36 2.50 2.51
CA ASN A 248 -13.19 3.57 1.95
C ASN A 248 -12.63 4.16 0.64
N TYR A 249 -11.54 3.60 0.11
CA TYR A 249 -10.88 4.06 -1.12
C TYR A 249 -10.45 5.54 -1.11
N GLY A 250 -10.36 6.16 0.07
CA GLY A 250 -9.90 7.54 0.23
C GLY A 250 -8.43 7.76 -0.13
N VAL A 251 -7.64 6.67 -0.24
CA VAL A 251 -6.23 6.72 -0.62
C VAL A 251 -5.88 5.65 -1.65
N ASP A 252 -4.99 6.01 -2.59
CA ASP A 252 -4.49 5.12 -3.65
C ASP A 252 -3.24 4.33 -3.19
N SER A 253 -3.39 3.54 -2.13
CA SER A 253 -2.35 2.70 -1.54
C SER A 253 -2.25 1.32 -2.21
N LYS A 254 -1.24 0.52 -1.84
CA LYS A 254 -1.06 -0.86 -2.31
C LYS A 254 -0.22 -1.67 -1.34
N SER A 255 -0.60 -2.91 -1.11
CA SER A 255 0.27 -3.91 -0.50
C SER A 255 0.16 -5.26 -1.17
N ARG A 256 1.31 -5.93 -1.37
CA ARG A 256 1.37 -7.35 -1.78
C ARG A 256 1.35 -8.29 -0.57
N PHE A 257 1.42 -7.76 0.63
CA PHE A 257 1.36 -8.51 1.88
C PHE A 257 -0.06 -8.46 2.44
N ALA A 258 -0.68 -9.63 2.57
CA ALA A 258 -2.07 -9.75 2.98
C ALA A 258 -2.33 -9.21 4.40
N HIS A 259 -1.34 -9.29 5.28
CA HIS A 259 -1.45 -8.96 6.70
C HIS A 259 -0.70 -7.67 7.09
N ILE A 260 -0.55 -6.73 6.16
CA ILE A 260 -0.04 -5.42 6.55
C ILE A 260 -1.13 -4.67 7.34
N VAL A 261 -0.73 -3.94 8.37
CA VAL A 261 -1.63 -3.07 9.12
C VAL A 261 -2.18 -1.96 8.23
N ASP A 262 -3.39 -1.47 8.51
CA ASP A 262 -4.05 -0.48 7.66
C ASP A 262 -3.36 0.88 7.73
N GLN A 263 -2.96 1.31 8.92
CA GLN A 263 -2.29 2.58 9.14
C GLN A 263 -1.36 2.55 10.35
N ILE A 264 -0.38 3.45 10.34
CA ILE A 264 0.60 3.66 11.42
C ILE A 264 0.86 5.15 11.61
N PRO A 265 1.38 5.59 12.77
CA PRO A 265 2.00 6.91 12.90
C PRO A 265 3.17 7.09 11.93
N LEU A 266 3.40 8.33 11.49
CA LEU A 266 4.52 8.65 10.58
C LEU A 266 5.83 8.73 11.37
N ASN A 267 6.46 7.60 11.61
CA ASN A 267 7.80 7.49 12.17
C ASN A 267 8.49 6.21 11.67
N SER A 268 9.80 6.18 11.74
CA SER A 268 10.62 5.09 11.20
C SER A 268 10.47 3.78 11.98
N ASP A 269 10.25 3.81 13.30
CA ASP A 269 10.15 2.59 14.12
C ASP A 269 8.86 1.82 13.82
N ASP A 270 7.71 2.52 13.80
CA ASP A 270 6.44 1.93 13.42
C ASP A 270 6.44 1.48 11.95
N PHE A 271 7.12 2.23 11.07
CA PHE A 271 7.25 1.86 9.67
C PHE A 271 8.04 0.57 9.48
N ILE A 272 9.22 0.45 10.09
CA ILE A 272 10.04 -0.77 10.08
C ILE A 272 9.25 -1.95 10.64
N LYS A 273 8.57 -1.75 11.78
CA LYS A 273 7.76 -2.78 12.41
C LYS A 273 6.64 -3.26 11.49
N ALA A 274 5.86 -2.34 10.91
CA ALA A 274 4.76 -2.69 10.00
C ALA A 274 5.23 -3.50 8.78
N LEU A 275 6.37 -3.10 8.18
CA LEU A 275 6.96 -3.81 7.04
C LEU A 275 7.47 -5.20 7.46
N THR A 276 8.17 -5.29 8.59
CA THR A 276 8.73 -6.55 9.11
C THR A 276 7.62 -7.53 9.46
N ASP A 277 6.59 -7.08 10.18
CA ASP A 277 5.45 -7.91 10.55
C ASP A 277 4.70 -8.42 9.31
N ALA A 278 4.49 -7.57 8.30
CA ALA A 278 3.86 -7.97 7.04
C ALA A 278 4.65 -9.05 6.31
N VAL A 279 5.98 -8.94 6.25
CA VAL A 279 6.88 -9.92 5.64
C VAL A 279 6.88 -11.24 6.45
N CYS A 280 6.99 -11.17 7.78
CA CYS A 280 6.99 -12.34 8.67
C CYS A 280 5.66 -13.11 8.59
N ASN A 281 4.53 -12.43 8.56
CA ASN A 281 3.22 -13.07 8.45
C ASN A 281 3.02 -13.76 7.10
N ALA A 282 3.45 -13.14 6.00
CA ALA A 282 3.44 -13.77 4.67
C ALA A 282 4.27 -15.08 4.59
N LYS A 283 5.25 -15.24 5.50
CA LYS A 283 6.05 -16.47 5.63
C LYS A 283 5.34 -17.55 6.44
N LYS A 284 4.55 -17.16 7.47
CA LYS A 284 3.78 -18.11 8.32
C LYS A 284 2.64 -18.74 7.54
N ASP A 285 1.90 -18.00 6.72
CA ASP A 285 0.80 -18.52 5.90
C ASP A 285 1.19 -19.69 4.99
N LYS A 286 2.43 -19.70 4.50
CA LYS A 286 2.95 -20.81 3.68
C LYS A 286 3.28 -22.07 4.50
N LYS A 287 3.54 -21.93 5.80
CA LYS A 287 3.76 -23.10 6.67
C LYS A 287 2.45 -23.78 7.03
N SER A 288 1.38 -23.03 7.30
CA SER A 288 0.06 -23.58 7.60
C SER A 288 -0.57 -24.27 6.40
N ASN A 289 -0.47 -23.70 5.20
CA ASN A 289 -0.97 -24.31 3.96
C ASN A 289 -0.20 -25.57 3.51
N ASN A 290 1.02 -25.80 3.99
CA ASN A 290 1.77 -27.03 3.71
C ASN A 290 1.41 -28.17 4.66
N ILE A 291 0.83 -27.88 5.82
CA ILE A 291 0.36 -28.91 6.77
C ILE A 291 -1.00 -29.45 6.32
N SER A 292 -1.87 -28.62 5.74
CA SER A 292 -3.20 -29.00 5.25
C SER A 292 -3.18 -29.84 3.94
N LYS A 293 -2.07 -29.89 3.21
CA LYS A 293 -1.96 -30.64 1.92
C LYS A 293 -1.42 -32.06 2.05
N LYS A 294 -1.22 -32.56 3.28
CA LYS A 294 -0.69 -33.93 3.48
C LYS A 294 -1.75 -34.99 3.71
N THR A 295 -3.03 -34.64 3.65
CA THR A 295 -4.09 -35.66 3.80
C THR A 295 -5.24 -35.36 2.86
N THR A 296 -5.19 -35.86 1.63
CA THR A 296 -6.36 -36.40 0.89
C THR A 296 -5.89 -37.04 -0.40
N ASN A 297 -5.54 -38.31 -0.31
CA ASN A 297 -5.76 -39.25 -1.41
C ASN A 297 -7.19 -39.73 -1.29
N ILE A 298 -8.07 -39.34 -2.18
CA ILE A 298 -9.40 -39.94 -2.32
C ILE A 298 -9.39 -40.74 -3.62
N PRO A 299 -9.62 -42.08 -3.56
CA PRO A 299 -10.00 -42.85 -4.74
C PRO A 299 -11.50 -42.64 -5.00
N VAL A 300 -11.84 -42.48 -6.25
CA VAL A 300 -13.22 -42.49 -6.77
C VAL A 300 -13.79 -43.89 -6.66
N GLY A 301 -15.02 -44.04 -6.14
CA GLY A 301 -15.75 -45.33 -6.17
C GLY A 301 -17.04 -45.32 -5.35
N ASN A 302 -18.11 -45.52 -6.04
CA ASN A 302 -19.53 -45.53 -5.78
C ASN A 302 -20.07 -46.18 -4.49
N GLU A 303 -21.20 -45.61 -4.08
CA GLU A 303 -22.46 -46.18 -3.58
C GLU A 303 -22.63 -46.77 -2.16
N VAL A 304 -23.65 -46.21 -1.50
CA VAL A 304 -24.81 -46.84 -0.78
C VAL A 304 -24.66 -47.30 0.67
N ASN A 305 -25.39 -46.60 1.53
CA ASN A 305 -26.21 -47.04 2.68
C ASN A 305 -25.65 -47.53 3.99
N LYS A 306 -26.19 -46.89 5.02
CA LYS A 306 -26.79 -47.34 6.28
C LYS A 306 -25.91 -47.59 7.52
N SER A 307 -26.30 -46.81 8.51
CA SER A 307 -26.66 -47.19 9.91
C SER A 307 -25.58 -47.50 10.93
N MET A 308 -25.69 -46.69 11.97
CA MET A 308 -25.71 -47.06 13.42
C MET A 308 -24.42 -47.54 14.11
N ASP A 309 -24.19 -46.85 15.15
CA ASP A 309 -23.93 -47.20 16.55
C ASP A 309 -22.49 -47.21 17.10
N ASN A 310 -22.40 -46.36 18.09
CA ASN A 310 -21.88 -46.47 19.45
C ASN A 310 -20.39 -46.73 19.75
N SER A 311 -19.96 -45.75 20.56
CA SER A 311 -19.16 -45.96 21.83
C SER A 311 -17.66 -46.26 21.71
N THR A 312 -16.78 -45.54 22.27
CA THR A 312 -16.32 -45.42 23.66
C THR A 312 -14.89 -44.87 23.73
N LEU A 313 -14.73 -43.86 24.57
CA LEU A 313 -13.60 -43.56 25.49
C LEU A 313 -12.14 -43.56 25.04
N GLY A 314 -11.47 -42.46 25.37
CA GLY A 314 -10.13 -42.48 25.90
C GLY A 314 -9.22 -41.29 25.63
N GLU A 315 -9.19 -40.39 26.61
CA GLU A 315 -8.07 -39.66 27.20
C GLU A 315 -7.27 -38.60 26.40
N GLU A 316 -7.49 -37.38 26.85
CA GLU A 316 -6.60 -36.26 27.21
C GLU A 316 -5.28 -36.05 26.45
N ASN A 317 -5.16 -34.86 25.85
CA ASN A 317 -4.07 -33.95 26.16
C ASN A 317 -4.45 -32.50 25.83
N THR A 318 -4.28 -31.69 26.86
CA THR A 318 -4.51 -30.27 26.97
C THR A 318 -3.53 -29.46 26.11
N GLU A 319 -4.07 -28.59 25.25
CA GLU A 319 -3.44 -27.33 24.91
C GLU A 319 -4.53 -26.31 24.54
N ASN A 320 -4.42 -25.13 25.15
CA ASN A 320 -5.33 -24.01 25.17
C ASN A 320 -5.85 -23.60 23.79
N ASN A 321 -7.12 -23.88 23.53
CA ASN A 321 -7.95 -23.14 22.58
C ASN A 321 -8.98 -22.37 23.40
N GLU A 322 -9.00 -21.05 23.29
CA GLU A 322 -10.15 -20.25 23.73
C GLU A 322 -11.37 -20.77 22.98
N ILE A 323 -12.18 -21.51 23.68
CA ILE A 323 -13.46 -22.02 23.20
C ILE A 323 -14.36 -20.79 23.06
N SER A 324 -14.74 -20.44 21.84
CA SER A 324 -15.78 -19.45 21.61
C SER A 324 -17.07 -19.94 22.27
N ASN A 325 -17.56 -19.23 23.29
CA ASN A 325 -18.78 -19.52 24.05
C ASN A 325 -20.07 -19.31 23.23
N TYR A 326 -19.98 -19.19 21.91
CA TYR A 326 -21.10 -18.88 21.03
C TYR A 326 -21.50 -20.10 20.18
N PRO A 327 -22.79 -20.32 19.94
CA PRO A 327 -23.27 -21.45 19.14
C PRO A 327 -22.89 -21.34 17.66
N GLU A 328 -22.68 -22.47 16.98
CA GLU A 328 -22.29 -22.52 15.56
C GLU A 328 -23.31 -21.86 14.61
N ASN A 329 -24.58 -21.75 15.00
CA ASN A 329 -25.64 -21.08 14.24
C ASN A 329 -26.10 -19.79 14.92
N LEU A 330 -25.14 -18.95 15.33
CA LEU A 330 -25.35 -17.71 16.07
C LEU A 330 -26.41 -16.77 15.43
N ILE A 331 -26.41 -16.65 14.11
CA ILE A 331 -27.33 -15.77 13.38
C ILE A 331 -28.81 -16.22 13.52
N GLU A 332 -29.08 -17.51 13.47
CA GLU A 332 -30.43 -18.05 13.61
C GLU A 332 -30.93 -17.89 15.03
N ILE A 333 -30.09 -18.17 16.01
CA ILE A 333 -30.42 -18.02 17.43
C ILE A 333 -30.61 -16.55 17.80
N ALA A 334 -29.76 -15.65 17.38
CA ALA A 334 -29.92 -14.22 17.60
C ALA A 334 -31.23 -13.68 16.98
N ARG A 335 -31.59 -14.15 15.79
CA ARG A 335 -32.85 -13.82 15.13
C ARG A 335 -34.06 -14.34 15.89
N GLU A 336 -33.99 -15.53 16.45
CA GLU A 336 -35.07 -16.11 17.24
C GLU A 336 -35.23 -15.40 18.58
N LEU A 337 -34.16 -15.10 19.27
CA LEU A 337 -34.14 -14.28 20.49
C LEU A 337 -34.76 -12.90 20.23
N PHE A 338 -34.40 -12.26 19.13
CA PHE A 338 -34.96 -10.97 18.74
C PHE A 338 -36.49 -11.04 18.48
N LYS A 339 -36.98 -12.09 17.82
CA LYS A 339 -38.44 -12.29 17.62
C LYS A 339 -39.16 -12.41 18.95
N ASN A 340 -38.59 -13.16 19.89
CA ASN A 340 -39.18 -13.49 21.18
C ASN A 340 -38.96 -12.42 22.26
N CYS A 341 -38.09 -11.43 22.00
CA CYS A 341 -37.79 -10.34 22.93
C CYS A 341 -39.09 -9.53 23.23
N LYS A 342 -39.44 -9.40 24.50
CA LYS A 342 -40.63 -8.63 24.96
C LYS A 342 -40.26 -7.20 25.35
N ASP A 343 -38.99 -6.92 25.59
CA ASP A 343 -38.50 -5.59 25.92
C ASP A 343 -38.54 -4.69 24.68
N LYS A 344 -39.30 -3.61 24.75
CA LYS A 344 -39.48 -2.69 23.63
C LYS A 344 -38.26 -1.80 23.38
N GLU A 345 -37.54 -1.40 24.43
CA GLU A 345 -36.33 -0.55 24.32
C GLU A 345 -35.21 -1.36 23.72
N LEU A 346 -34.90 -2.54 24.26
CA LEU A 346 -33.90 -3.45 23.77
C LEU A 346 -34.20 -3.87 22.31
N LYS A 347 -35.45 -4.15 21.99
CA LYS A 347 -35.86 -4.47 20.62
C LYS A 347 -35.65 -3.30 19.64
N SER A 348 -35.80 -2.06 20.14
CA SER A 348 -35.52 -0.85 19.35
C SER A 348 -34.05 -0.68 19.08
N GLU A 349 -33.19 -0.87 20.09
CA GLU A 349 -31.73 -0.81 19.95
C GLU A 349 -31.21 -1.84 18.93
N VAL A 350 -31.63 -3.11 19.07
CA VAL A 350 -31.20 -4.16 18.12
C VAL A 350 -31.69 -3.87 16.70
N ARG A 351 -32.90 -3.29 16.54
CA ARG A 351 -33.39 -2.85 15.22
C ARG A 351 -32.52 -1.79 14.59
N VAL A 352 -31.98 -0.85 15.37
CA VAL A 352 -31.07 0.20 14.87
C VAL A 352 -29.79 -0.44 14.38
N ILE A 353 -29.22 -1.37 15.15
CA ILE A 353 -28.00 -2.10 14.77
C ILE A 353 -28.25 -2.89 13.48
N VAL A 354 -29.26 -3.74 13.43
CA VAL A 354 -29.58 -4.55 12.23
C VAL A 354 -29.86 -3.67 11.01
N LYS A 355 -30.54 -2.53 11.21
CA LYS A 355 -30.88 -1.63 10.11
C LYS A 355 -29.67 -0.91 9.51
N SER A 356 -28.60 -0.69 10.29
CA SER A 356 -27.36 -0.12 9.77
C SER A 356 -26.61 -1.05 8.81
N PHE A 357 -26.87 -2.37 8.90
CA PHE A 357 -26.30 -3.38 8.01
C PHE A 357 -27.29 -3.87 6.92
N GLY A 358 -28.52 -3.39 6.92
CA GLY A 358 -29.56 -3.75 5.96
C GLY A 358 -30.45 -4.90 6.42
N LYS A 359 -29.95 -6.11 6.53
CA LYS A 359 -30.67 -7.32 6.99
C LYS A 359 -29.90 -8.03 8.09
N PHE A 360 -30.57 -8.92 8.81
CA PHE A 360 -29.94 -9.74 9.86
C PHE A 360 -28.81 -10.62 9.32
N ASP A 361 -28.91 -11.04 8.07
CA ASP A 361 -27.91 -11.89 7.40
C ASP A 361 -26.64 -11.11 7.02
N ASP A 362 -26.72 -9.78 6.96
CA ASP A 362 -25.62 -8.90 6.59
C ASP A 362 -24.85 -8.36 7.82
N VAL A 363 -25.27 -8.73 9.04
CA VAL A 363 -24.64 -8.29 10.29
C VAL A 363 -23.34 -9.06 10.54
N PRO A 364 -22.20 -8.38 10.74
CA PRO A 364 -20.92 -9.02 11.04
C PRO A 364 -20.97 -9.89 12.30
N GLU A 365 -20.12 -10.93 12.36
CA GLU A 365 -20.14 -11.92 13.45
C GLU A 365 -19.93 -11.30 14.84
N ASP A 366 -19.07 -10.29 14.95
CA ASP A 366 -18.81 -9.60 16.22
C ASP A 366 -20.03 -8.81 16.71
N GLU A 367 -20.77 -8.19 15.79
CA GLU A 367 -22.02 -7.50 16.11
C GLU A 367 -23.17 -8.50 16.37
N LEU A 368 -23.15 -9.67 15.75
CA LEU A 368 -24.08 -10.76 16.08
C LEU A 368 -23.85 -11.30 17.49
N LYS A 369 -22.61 -11.42 17.95
CA LYS A 369 -22.25 -11.77 19.33
C LYS A 369 -22.78 -10.73 20.31
N ASN A 370 -22.58 -9.44 20.01
CA ASN A 370 -23.10 -8.32 20.81
C ASN A 370 -24.65 -8.34 20.88
N ILE A 371 -25.34 -8.58 19.76
CA ILE A 371 -26.80 -8.73 19.71
C ILE A 371 -27.27 -9.95 20.53
N TYR A 372 -26.59 -11.07 20.39
CA TYR A 372 -26.89 -12.30 21.14
C TYR A 372 -26.76 -12.07 22.64
N ASP A 373 -25.66 -11.47 23.11
CA ASP A 373 -25.39 -11.20 24.53
C ASP A 373 -26.40 -10.20 25.12
N LYS A 374 -26.85 -9.23 24.34
CA LYS A 374 -27.91 -8.28 24.76
C LYS A 374 -29.29 -8.92 24.84
N LEU A 375 -29.55 -9.93 24.03
CA LEU A 375 -30.88 -10.56 23.95
C LEU A 375 -31.02 -11.79 24.85
N LYS A 376 -29.93 -12.36 25.34
CA LYS A 376 -29.90 -13.50 26.25
C LYS A 376 -30.05 -13.02 27.69
#